data_955f918f5649cb006ac9d49d82171cff
#
_entry.id   955f918f5649cb006ac9d49d82171cff
#
_cell.length_a   1.000
_cell.length_b   1.000
_cell.length_c   1.000
_cell.angle_alpha   90.00
_cell.angle_beta   90.00
_cell.angle_gamma   90.00
#
_symmetry.space_group_name_H-M   'P 1'
#
loop_
_entity.id
_entity.type
_entity.pdbx_description
1 polymer ?
#
loop_
_entity_poly.entity_id
_entity_poly.type
_entity_poly.pdbx_seq_one_letter_code
_entity_poly.pdbx_strand_id
1 'polypeptide(L)'
;MQLKVEPKDVSDAYSTPIVQQTSFWSRVKANLGMRSRAFEFSIRNSDIYTDVGGWSRTNADLLMFAQYCNRDEYVAYLPYGPEIEPSEENQGRFLEELSECLRSFLPKGCLAIRYDLNWQSHWCKEGDFDAEGNWRGCPRKEFQEMHMNYGTSTWNLFKANMNVLPADTIVVDLFRSDEDILASMKPKTRYNIGLAQRKGVVVREMGPEALGLWYELYLETARRNGLHVNNIHYFESVFASRMQCPDPEVSVKLLVAFHEDKPLAAMFLIISAHRATYLYGASATVGRHLMPTYALQWCAMQTAKRAGCSEYDLFGVAPNSDPSHPIPCADRKMHPWRSAGAAYETADVYEPEWR
;
A
#
# COMPACT_ATOMS: atom_id res chain seq x y z
N MET A 1 -11.58 8.19 -24.90
CA MET A 1 -12.38 8.22 -23.65
C MET A 1 -12.84 9.64 -23.35
N GLN A 2 -13.94 9.84 -22.65
CA GLN A 2 -14.37 11.16 -22.18
C GLN A 2 -13.86 11.41 -20.76
N LEU A 3 -12.56 11.64 -20.67
CA LEU A 3 -11.86 11.93 -19.43
C LEU A 3 -11.70 13.45 -19.29
N LYS A 4 -11.97 14.00 -18.10
CA LYS A 4 -11.73 15.38 -17.73
C LYS A 4 -10.87 15.39 -16.47
N VAL A 5 -9.81 16.19 -16.47
CA VAL A 5 -8.91 16.36 -15.32
C VAL A 5 -8.87 17.83 -14.95
N GLU A 6 -8.98 18.15 -13.67
CA GLU A 6 -8.89 19.50 -13.13
C GLU A 6 -7.96 19.54 -11.93
N PRO A 7 -7.12 20.59 -11.77
CA PRO A 7 -6.34 20.79 -10.57
C PRO A 7 -7.24 20.99 -9.35
N LYS A 8 -6.82 20.47 -8.21
CA LYS A 8 -7.54 20.57 -6.94
C LYS A 8 -6.59 20.96 -5.82
N ASP A 9 -7.09 21.65 -4.79
CA ASP A 9 -6.28 21.81 -3.59
C ASP A 9 -6.10 20.47 -2.89
N VAL A 10 -4.88 20.22 -2.39
CA VAL A 10 -4.56 18.95 -1.70
C VAL A 10 -5.41 18.77 -0.44
N SER A 11 -5.79 19.88 0.22
CA SER A 11 -6.66 19.84 1.42
C SER A 11 -8.09 19.39 1.10
N ASP A 12 -8.52 19.50 -0.17
CA ASP A 12 -9.85 19.14 -0.62
C ASP A 12 -9.91 17.71 -1.21
N ALA A 13 -8.80 16.96 -1.14
CA ALA A 13 -8.77 15.58 -1.57
C ALA A 13 -9.77 14.74 -0.75
N TYR A 14 -10.50 13.86 -1.43
CA TYR A 14 -11.50 13.01 -0.78
C TYR A 14 -10.85 11.97 0.14
N SER A 15 -11.64 11.43 1.05
CA SER A 15 -11.22 10.32 1.90
C SER A 15 -10.99 9.06 1.10
N THR A 16 -9.82 8.45 1.27
CA THR A 16 -9.42 7.22 0.58
C THR A 16 -8.76 6.24 1.56
N PRO A 17 -8.95 4.92 1.36
CA PRO A 17 -8.22 3.92 2.14
C PRO A 17 -6.73 3.83 1.79
N ILE A 18 -6.30 4.47 0.71
CA ILE A 18 -4.91 4.48 0.23
C ILE A 18 -4.16 5.62 0.93
N VAL A 19 -3.42 5.31 1.98
CA VAL A 19 -2.66 6.30 2.78
C VAL A 19 -1.83 7.24 1.90
N GLN A 20 -1.21 6.70 0.85
CA GLN A 20 -0.32 7.44 -0.06
C GLN A 20 -1.06 8.44 -0.96
N GLN A 21 -2.39 8.35 -1.05
CA GLN A 21 -3.25 9.26 -1.82
C GLN A 21 -3.97 10.30 -0.94
N THR A 22 -3.64 10.38 0.36
CA THR A 22 -4.26 11.31 1.31
C THR A 22 -3.55 12.66 1.40
N SER A 23 -4.28 13.69 1.81
CA SER A 23 -3.72 15.00 2.17
C SER A 23 -2.70 14.90 3.30
N PHE A 24 -2.91 13.99 4.25
CA PHE A 24 -1.96 13.65 5.29
C PHE A 24 -0.60 13.24 4.72
N TRP A 25 -0.59 12.30 3.75
CA TRP A 25 0.66 11.81 3.14
C TRP A 25 1.37 12.89 2.34
N SER A 26 0.61 13.75 1.64
CA SER A 26 1.15 14.93 1.00
C SER A 26 1.95 15.80 1.99
N ARG A 27 1.41 16.03 3.19
CA ARG A 27 2.07 16.80 4.24
C ARG A 27 3.31 16.11 4.79
N VAL A 28 3.26 14.79 5.01
CA VAL A 28 4.45 13.99 5.37
C VAL A 28 5.56 14.22 4.36
N LYS A 29 5.24 14.14 3.08
CA LYS A 29 6.21 14.31 2.00
C LYS A 29 6.68 15.75 1.84
N ALA A 30 5.80 16.74 2.08
CA ALA A 30 6.17 18.15 2.08
C ALA A 30 7.17 18.50 3.20
N ASN A 31 6.99 17.95 4.40
CA ASN A 31 7.96 18.09 5.51
C ASN A 31 9.33 17.47 5.19
N LEU A 32 9.38 16.56 4.20
CA LEU A 32 10.61 15.95 3.67
C LEU A 32 11.12 16.64 2.39
N GLY A 33 10.56 17.81 2.04
CA GLY A 33 10.98 18.61 0.89
C GLY A 33 10.41 18.21 -0.46
N MET A 34 9.47 17.26 -0.50
CA MET A 34 8.81 16.85 -1.75
C MET A 34 7.59 17.74 -2.03
N ARG A 35 7.40 18.09 -3.31
CA ARG A 35 6.21 18.82 -3.77
C ARG A 35 5.16 17.85 -4.27
N SER A 36 3.91 18.12 -3.92
CA SER A 36 2.75 17.37 -4.38
C SER A 36 1.76 18.26 -5.14
N ARG A 37 0.91 17.64 -5.94
CA ARG A 37 -0.24 18.24 -6.60
C ARG A 37 -1.41 17.27 -6.53
N ALA A 38 -2.61 17.80 -6.33
CA ALA A 38 -3.82 17.02 -6.42
C ALA A 38 -4.63 17.39 -7.66
N PHE A 39 -5.32 16.41 -8.19
CA PHE A 39 -6.22 16.54 -9.32
C PHE A 39 -7.52 15.83 -9.02
N GLU A 40 -8.61 16.35 -9.52
CA GLU A 40 -9.86 15.62 -9.66
C GLU A 40 -9.99 15.17 -11.11
N PHE A 41 -10.42 13.94 -11.33
CA PHE A 41 -10.77 13.49 -12.67
C PHE A 41 -12.17 12.88 -12.71
N SER A 42 -12.82 13.05 -13.83
CA SER A 42 -14.17 12.55 -14.11
C SER A 42 -14.17 11.76 -15.40
N ILE A 43 -14.67 10.52 -15.35
CA ILE A 43 -14.70 9.62 -16.50
C ILE A 43 -16.05 8.95 -16.65
N ARG A 44 -16.49 8.70 -17.88
CA ARG A 44 -17.71 7.96 -18.16
C ARG A 44 -17.49 6.48 -17.85
N ASN A 45 -18.41 5.86 -17.10
CA ASN A 45 -18.29 4.46 -16.66
C ASN A 45 -18.24 3.49 -17.85
N SER A 46 -19.01 3.74 -18.91
CA SER A 46 -18.97 2.93 -20.13
C SER A 46 -17.65 3.01 -20.92
N ASP A 47 -16.76 3.96 -20.59
CA ASP A 47 -15.44 4.06 -21.21
C ASP A 47 -14.38 3.20 -20.49
N ILE A 48 -14.64 2.82 -19.25
CA ILE A 48 -13.70 2.07 -18.41
C ILE A 48 -14.20 0.69 -18.00
N TYR A 49 -15.53 0.45 -17.98
CA TYR A 49 -16.11 -0.84 -17.62
C TYR A 49 -16.85 -1.45 -18.81
N THR A 50 -16.62 -2.72 -19.10
CA THR A 50 -17.20 -3.42 -20.27
C THR A 50 -18.70 -3.69 -20.14
N ASP A 51 -19.17 -3.92 -18.91
CA ASP A 51 -20.55 -4.36 -18.68
C ASP A 51 -21.46 -3.23 -18.18
N VAL A 52 -20.99 -1.98 -18.23
CA VAL A 52 -21.75 -0.82 -17.75
C VAL A 52 -22.17 0.06 -18.91
N GLY A 53 -23.47 0.05 -19.19
CA GLY A 53 -24.10 0.96 -20.15
C GLY A 53 -24.53 2.28 -19.48
N GLY A 54 -24.82 3.30 -20.31
CA GLY A 54 -25.42 4.57 -19.86
C GLY A 54 -24.45 5.74 -19.78
N TRP A 55 -24.93 6.83 -19.14
CA TRP A 55 -24.23 8.12 -19.09
C TRP A 55 -23.59 8.41 -17.71
N SER A 56 -23.59 7.42 -16.81
CA SER A 56 -23.02 7.58 -15.47
C SER A 56 -21.53 7.87 -15.56
N ARG A 57 -21.06 8.73 -14.64
CA ARG A 57 -19.65 9.11 -14.53
C ARG A 57 -19.15 8.77 -13.13
N THR A 58 -17.91 8.39 -13.05
CA THR A 58 -17.19 8.26 -11.79
C THR A 58 -16.21 9.42 -11.67
N ASN A 59 -16.18 10.04 -10.49
CA ASN A 59 -15.21 11.05 -10.11
C ASN A 59 -14.26 10.44 -9.10
N ALA A 60 -12.98 10.78 -9.21
CA ALA A 60 -11.96 10.39 -8.26
C ALA A 60 -10.87 11.44 -8.18
N ASP A 61 -10.15 11.42 -7.08
CA ASP A 61 -9.01 12.28 -6.85
C ASP A 61 -7.70 11.53 -7.16
N LEU A 62 -6.67 12.28 -7.37
CA LEU A 62 -5.34 11.77 -7.68
C LEU A 62 -4.29 12.66 -7.04
N LEU A 63 -3.43 12.09 -6.22
CA LEU A 63 -2.29 12.78 -5.61
C LEU A 63 -1.00 12.37 -6.32
N MET A 64 -0.24 13.36 -6.73
CA MET A 64 1.00 13.21 -7.48
C MET A 64 2.15 13.91 -6.76
N PHE A 65 3.34 13.31 -6.80
CA PHE A 65 4.57 13.84 -6.23
C PHE A 65 5.61 14.12 -7.32
N ALA A 66 6.32 15.25 -7.21
CA ALA A 66 7.47 15.50 -8.06
C ALA A 66 8.72 14.88 -7.44
N GLN A 67 9.25 13.85 -8.08
CA GLN A 67 10.53 13.21 -7.71
C GLN A 67 11.64 13.76 -8.59
N TYR A 68 12.42 14.71 -8.07
CA TYR A 68 13.49 15.36 -8.81
C TYR A 68 14.70 14.42 -8.99
N CYS A 69 15.08 14.20 -10.26
CA CYS A 69 16.28 13.49 -10.64
C CYS A 69 17.52 14.40 -10.58
N ASN A 70 17.30 15.68 -10.90
CA ASN A 70 18.29 16.77 -10.82
C ASN A 70 17.57 18.11 -10.57
N ARG A 71 18.28 19.25 -10.79
CA ARG A 71 17.72 20.58 -10.49
C ARG A 71 16.48 20.93 -11.34
N ASP A 72 16.44 20.48 -12.58
CA ASP A 72 15.48 20.93 -13.59
C ASP A 72 14.53 19.81 -14.06
N GLU A 73 14.86 18.54 -13.80
CA GLU A 73 14.15 17.37 -14.30
C GLU A 73 13.59 16.52 -13.17
N TYR A 74 12.38 16.02 -13.36
CA TYR A 74 11.67 15.21 -12.38
C TYR A 74 10.77 14.16 -13.05
N VAL A 75 10.44 13.13 -12.27
CA VAL A 75 9.37 12.16 -12.56
C VAL A 75 8.13 12.54 -11.76
N ALA A 76 6.99 12.59 -12.40
CA ALA A 76 5.69 12.76 -11.76
C ALA A 76 5.23 11.40 -11.24
N TYR A 77 5.28 11.20 -9.93
CA TYR A 77 5.04 9.91 -9.29
C TYR A 77 3.66 9.84 -8.63
N LEU A 78 2.92 8.81 -8.94
CA LEU A 78 1.58 8.52 -8.43
C LEU A 78 1.60 7.22 -7.61
N PRO A 79 1.78 7.31 -6.27
CA PRO A 79 1.83 6.14 -5.40
C PRO A 79 0.44 5.51 -5.23
N TYR A 80 0.26 4.26 -5.62
CA TYR A 80 -0.99 3.51 -5.55
C TYR A 80 -2.21 4.23 -6.15
N GLY A 81 -1.98 5.05 -7.18
CA GLY A 81 -3.02 5.76 -7.90
C GLY A 81 -2.95 5.53 -9.41
N PRO A 82 -4.06 5.71 -10.11
CA PRO A 82 -5.39 6.05 -9.62
C PRO A 82 -6.09 4.89 -8.87
N GLU A 83 -7.00 5.24 -7.93
CA GLU A 83 -7.78 4.24 -7.17
C GLU A 83 -8.79 3.49 -8.03
N ILE A 84 -9.33 4.17 -9.05
CA ILE A 84 -10.27 3.54 -9.99
C ILE A 84 -9.52 2.50 -10.82
N GLU A 85 -10.00 1.25 -10.78
CA GLU A 85 -9.51 0.16 -11.62
C GLU A 85 -10.45 -0.08 -12.79
N PRO A 86 -10.05 0.25 -14.03
CA PRO A 86 -10.80 -0.08 -15.24
C PRO A 86 -10.86 -1.58 -15.49
N SER A 87 -11.84 -2.03 -16.29
CA SER A 87 -11.80 -3.39 -16.84
C SER A 87 -10.48 -3.63 -17.59
N GLU A 88 -9.97 -4.85 -17.52
CA GLU A 88 -8.63 -5.26 -17.97
C GLU A 88 -8.27 -4.70 -19.35
N GLU A 89 -9.17 -4.80 -20.31
CA GLU A 89 -8.98 -4.35 -21.68
C GLU A 89 -8.94 -2.81 -21.85
N ASN A 90 -9.39 -2.06 -20.84
CA ASN A 90 -9.43 -0.60 -20.86
C ASN A 90 -8.32 0.05 -20.06
N GLN A 91 -7.55 -0.71 -19.28
CA GLN A 91 -6.55 -0.18 -18.35
C GLN A 91 -5.46 0.63 -19.06
N GLY A 92 -4.86 0.07 -20.09
CA GLY A 92 -3.80 0.76 -20.83
C GLY A 92 -4.27 2.04 -21.50
N ARG A 93 -5.41 1.98 -22.18
CA ARG A 93 -6.03 3.15 -22.81
C ARG A 93 -6.40 4.22 -21.77
N PHE A 94 -6.89 3.82 -20.60
CA PHE A 94 -7.19 4.75 -19.52
C PHE A 94 -5.94 5.47 -19.01
N LEU A 95 -4.84 4.75 -18.77
CA LEU A 95 -3.58 5.34 -18.33
C LEU A 95 -2.99 6.29 -19.37
N GLU A 96 -3.05 5.94 -20.65
CA GLU A 96 -2.61 6.82 -21.74
C GLU A 96 -3.41 8.13 -21.73
N GLU A 97 -4.74 8.06 -21.75
CA GLU A 97 -5.61 9.24 -21.75
C GLU A 97 -5.44 10.09 -20.48
N LEU A 98 -5.32 9.45 -19.31
CA LEU A 98 -5.06 10.16 -18.05
C LEU A 98 -3.72 10.89 -18.11
N SER A 99 -2.69 10.23 -18.60
CA SER A 99 -1.36 10.82 -18.76
C SER A 99 -1.36 12.03 -19.70
N GLU A 100 -2.05 11.94 -20.83
CA GLU A 100 -2.18 13.06 -21.78
C GLU A 100 -2.96 14.22 -21.17
N CYS A 101 -4.03 13.96 -20.42
CA CYS A 101 -4.75 15.02 -19.72
C CYS A 101 -3.87 15.69 -18.64
N LEU A 102 -3.15 14.90 -17.84
CA LEU A 102 -2.25 15.41 -16.80
C LEU A 102 -1.10 16.24 -17.37
N ARG A 103 -0.60 15.88 -18.55
CA ARG A 103 0.54 16.53 -19.21
C ARG A 103 0.42 18.06 -19.28
N SER A 104 -0.78 18.58 -19.54
CA SER A 104 -1.03 20.02 -19.64
C SER A 104 -0.82 20.77 -18.31
N PHE A 105 -0.86 20.08 -17.19
CA PHE A 105 -0.70 20.63 -15.84
C PHE A 105 0.70 20.43 -15.27
N LEU A 106 1.56 19.62 -15.92
CA LEU A 106 2.90 19.33 -15.44
C LEU A 106 3.85 20.48 -15.78
N PRO A 107 4.66 20.97 -14.81
CA PRO A 107 5.71 21.94 -15.11
C PRO A 107 6.71 21.40 -16.13
N LYS A 108 7.42 22.31 -16.81
CA LYS A 108 8.55 21.93 -17.66
C LYS A 108 9.57 21.09 -16.88
N GLY A 109 10.21 20.14 -17.56
CA GLY A 109 11.20 19.24 -16.98
C GLY A 109 10.62 17.93 -16.45
N CYS A 110 9.32 17.65 -16.64
CA CYS A 110 8.77 16.34 -16.39
C CYS A 110 9.26 15.35 -17.46
N LEU A 111 9.99 14.33 -17.03
CA LEU A 111 10.54 13.29 -17.92
C LEU A 111 9.51 12.19 -18.20
N ALA A 112 8.76 11.82 -17.18
CA ALA A 112 7.78 10.73 -17.25
C ALA A 112 6.72 10.88 -16.15
N ILE A 113 5.59 10.22 -16.34
CA ILE A 113 4.61 9.95 -15.28
C ILE A 113 4.79 8.50 -14.86
N ARG A 114 5.03 8.27 -13.57
CA ARG A 114 5.19 6.94 -13.00
C ARG A 114 4.01 6.58 -12.12
N TYR A 115 3.39 5.46 -12.42
CA TYR A 115 2.30 4.88 -11.65
C TYR A 115 2.80 3.66 -10.87
N ASP A 116 2.64 3.64 -9.55
CA ASP A 116 2.57 2.41 -8.78
C ASP A 116 1.07 2.12 -8.61
N LEU A 117 0.56 1.16 -9.35
CA LEU A 117 -0.87 0.86 -9.39
C LEU A 117 -1.26 -0.04 -8.20
N ASN A 118 -2.43 0.19 -7.62
CA ASN A 118 -3.03 -0.67 -6.62
C ASN A 118 -4.01 -1.69 -7.21
N TRP A 119 -4.01 -1.83 -8.52
CA TRP A 119 -4.91 -2.71 -9.26
C TRP A 119 -4.50 -4.18 -9.13
N GLN A 120 -5.48 -5.08 -9.32
CA GLN A 120 -5.20 -6.51 -9.31
C GLN A 120 -4.33 -6.90 -10.51
N SER A 121 -3.28 -7.68 -10.27
CA SER A 121 -2.44 -8.20 -11.36
C SER A 121 -3.18 -9.17 -12.27
N HIS A 122 -3.03 -9.00 -13.57
CA HIS A 122 -3.55 -9.93 -14.58
C HIS A 122 -2.92 -11.33 -14.50
N TRP A 123 -1.71 -11.40 -13.93
CA TRP A 123 -0.84 -12.57 -13.89
C TRP A 123 -0.95 -13.32 -12.55
N CYS A 124 -2.00 -13.10 -11.79
CA CYS A 124 -2.26 -13.75 -10.51
C CYS A 124 -3.63 -14.44 -10.47
N LYS A 125 -4.09 -14.94 -11.62
CA LYS A 125 -5.34 -15.70 -11.79
C LYS A 125 -5.10 -17.18 -11.43
N GLU A 126 -6.17 -17.94 -11.21
CA GLU A 126 -6.09 -19.37 -10.83
C GLU A 126 -5.23 -20.20 -11.77
N GLY A 127 -5.26 -19.91 -13.08
CA GLY A 127 -4.44 -20.58 -14.09
C GLY A 127 -2.95 -20.27 -14.07
N ASP A 128 -2.52 -19.22 -13.34
CA ASP A 128 -1.12 -18.80 -13.25
C ASP A 128 -0.34 -19.55 -12.18
N PHE A 129 -0.96 -20.56 -11.61
CA PHE A 129 -0.38 -21.38 -10.55
C PHE A 129 -0.14 -22.82 -11.02
N ASP A 130 0.92 -23.44 -10.50
CA ASP A 130 1.18 -24.85 -10.77
C ASP A 130 0.23 -25.78 -9.98
N ALA A 131 0.35 -27.09 -10.21
CA ALA A 131 -0.45 -28.10 -9.52
C ALA A 131 -0.22 -28.14 -8.01
N GLU A 132 0.96 -27.74 -7.57
CA GLU A 132 1.38 -27.62 -6.17
C GLU A 132 0.89 -26.30 -5.55
N GLY A 133 0.33 -25.38 -6.36
CA GLY A 133 -0.20 -24.11 -5.91
C GLY A 133 0.85 -22.99 -5.80
N ASN A 134 2.03 -23.15 -6.39
CA ASN A 134 3.03 -22.09 -6.46
C ASN A 134 2.73 -21.17 -7.65
N TRP A 135 2.91 -19.88 -7.45
CA TRP A 135 2.76 -18.91 -8.51
C TRP A 135 3.91 -19.02 -9.52
N ARG A 136 3.58 -19.03 -10.80
CA ARG A 136 4.54 -19.13 -11.90
C ARG A 136 5.29 -17.83 -12.20
N GLY A 137 4.90 -16.72 -11.54
CA GLY A 137 5.46 -15.40 -11.78
C GLY A 137 4.80 -14.65 -12.93
N CYS A 138 5.15 -13.38 -13.06
CA CYS A 138 4.74 -12.57 -14.20
C CYS A 138 5.43 -13.03 -15.50
N PRO A 139 4.79 -12.86 -16.67
CA PRO A 139 5.45 -13.08 -17.94
C PRO A 139 6.60 -12.06 -18.15
N ARG A 140 7.34 -12.25 -19.24
CA ARG A 140 8.42 -11.32 -19.59
C ARG A 140 7.90 -9.90 -19.75
N LYS A 141 8.75 -8.91 -19.44
CA LYS A 141 8.45 -7.49 -19.48
C LYS A 141 7.78 -7.06 -20.78
N GLU A 142 8.31 -7.52 -21.92
CA GLU A 142 7.81 -7.16 -23.24
C GLU A 142 6.36 -7.63 -23.46
N PHE A 143 5.99 -8.76 -22.85
CA PHE A 143 4.63 -9.28 -22.92
C PHE A 143 3.65 -8.45 -22.08
N GLN A 144 4.10 -8.05 -20.89
CA GLN A 144 3.33 -7.16 -20.02
C GLN A 144 3.11 -5.79 -20.69
N GLU A 145 4.15 -5.21 -21.29
CA GLU A 145 4.05 -3.95 -22.04
C GLU A 145 3.13 -4.07 -23.25
N MET A 146 3.22 -5.16 -24.01
CA MET A 146 2.32 -5.40 -25.14
C MET A 146 0.87 -5.49 -24.67
N HIS A 147 0.60 -6.20 -23.58
CA HIS A 147 -0.74 -6.33 -23.01
C HIS A 147 -1.31 -4.97 -22.59
N MET A 148 -0.52 -4.17 -21.83
CA MET A 148 -0.95 -2.87 -21.36
C MET A 148 -1.12 -1.85 -22.49
N ASN A 149 -0.31 -1.92 -23.54
CA ASN A 149 -0.43 -1.04 -24.70
C ASN A 149 -1.50 -1.49 -25.70
N TYR A 150 -2.17 -2.61 -25.46
CA TYR A 150 -3.26 -3.03 -26.35
C TYR A 150 -4.41 -2.01 -26.30
N GLY A 151 -4.74 -1.42 -27.45
CA GLY A 151 -5.78 -0.38 -27.57
C GLY A 151 -5.33 1.04 -27.23
N THR A 152 -4.06 1.27 -26.88
CA THR A 152 -3.47 2.62 -26.79
C THR A 152 -3.25 3.22 -28.19
N SER A 153 -3.21 4.56 -28.26
CA SER A 153 -3.02 5.29 -29.52
C SER A 153 -1.55 5.41 -29.91
N THR A 154 -0.65 5.55 -28.92
CA THR A 154 0.77 5.90 -29.14
C THR A 154 1.75 4.82 -28.68
N TRP A 155 1.28 3.75 -28.02
CA TRP A 155 2.14 2.68 -27.52
C TRP A 155 3.32 3.18 -26.68
N ASN A 156 3.05 3.99 -25.67
CA ASN A 156 4.06 4.68 -24.88
C ASN A 156 4.05 4.33 -23.39
N LEU A 157 3.42 3.22 -23.00
CA LEU A 157 3.45 2.71 -21.64
C LEU A 157 4.58 1.68 -21.52
N PHE A 158 5.46 1.89 -20.55
CA PHE A 158 6.62 1.05 -20.29
C PHE A 158 6.56 0.47 -18.89
N LYS A 159 6.91 -0.80 -18.76
CA LYS A 159 7.04 -1.48 -17.47
C LYS A 159 8.29 -0.97 -16.74
N ALA A 160 8.12 -0.38 -15.57
CA ALA A 160 9.25 0.00 -14.74
C ALA A 160 10.08 -1.22 -14.28
N ASN A 161 11.38 -1.01 -14.12
CA ASN A 161 12.30 -2.08 -13.75
C ASN A 161 12.18 -2.49 -12.28
N MET A 162 11.57 -1.66 -11.44
CA MET A 162 11.41 -1.89 -10.00
C MET A 162 10.17 -1.18 -9.47
N ASN A 163 9.54 -1.76 -8.47
CA ASN A 163 8.47 -1.12 -7.73
C ASN A 163 9.06 -0.19 -6.67
N VAL A 164 8.44 0.98 -6.44
CA VAL A 164 8.80 1.90 -5.34
C VAL A 164 8.06 1.51 -4.07
N LEU A 165 6.81 1.12 -4.22
CA LEU A 165 5.97 0.59 -3.15
C LEU A 165 5.87 -0.93 -3.24
N PRO A 166 5.53 -1.62 -2.14
CA PRO A 166 5.32 -3.07 -2.16
C PRO A 166 4.30 -3.50 -3.22
N ALA A 167 4.64 -4.51 -3.99
CA ALA A 167 3.77 -5.08 -5.01
C ALA A 167 2.75 -6.06 -4.42
N ASP A 168 3.14 -6.78 -3.37
CA ASP A 168 2.32 -7.83 -2.77
C ASP A 168 1.83 -7.39 -1.39
N THR A 169 0.53 -7.54 -1.14
CA THR A 169 -0.07 -7.32 0.18
C THR A 169 -1.10 -8.38 0.51
N ILE A 170 -1.52 -8.41 1.78
CA ILE A 170 -2.65 -9.21 2.26
C ILE A 170 -3.61 -8.28 3.00
N VAL A 171 -4.84 -8.23 2.54
CA VAL A 171 -5.92 -7.50 3.19
C VAL A 171 -6.80 -8.47 3.98
N VAL A 172 -6.99 -8.17 5.26
CA VAL A 172 -7.82 -8.94 6.20
C VAL A 172 -9.16 -8.29 6.32
N ASP A 173 -10.23 -9.05 6.09
CA ASP A 173 -11.61 -8.64 6.36
C ASP A 173 -11.88 -8.58 7.87
N LEU A 174 -12.14 -7.38 8.38
CA LEU A 174 -12.44 -7.12 9.79
C LEU A 174 -13.95 -7.10 10.11
N PHE A 175 -14.85 -7.26 9.15
CA PHE A 175 -16.29 -7.41 9.42
C PHE A 175 -16.58 -8.70 10.18
N ARG A 176 -15.71 -9.70 10.08
CA ARG A 176 -15.84 -10.99 10.74
C ARG A 176 -15.63 -10.87 12.25
N SER A 177 -16.15 -11.83 13.02
CA SER A 177 -15.88 -11.91 14.46
C SER A 177 -14.39 -12.16 14.74
N ASP A 178 -13.90 -11.83 15.93
CA ASP A 178 -12.53 -12.10 16.33
C ASP A 178 -12.23 -13.60 16.30
N GLU A 179 -13.22 -14.42 16.67
CA GLU A 179 -13.16 -15.88 16.63
C GLU A 179 -13.02 -16.39 15.19
N ASP A 180 -13.77 -15.83 14.24
CA ASP A 180 -13.71 -16.22 12.84
C ASP A 180 -12.38 -15.79 12.20
N ILE A 181 -11.90 -14.59 12.51
CA ILE A 181 -10.58 -14.13 12.08
C ILE A 181 -9.50 -15.07 12.59
N LEU A 182 -9.51 -15.41 13.89
CA LEU A 182 -8.57 -16.36 14.47
C LEU A 182 -8.72 -17.76 13.87
N ALA A 183 -9.95 -18.27 13.73
CA ALA A 183 -10.21 -19.59 13.15
C ALA A 183 -9.64 -19.71 11.73
N SER A 184 -9.64 -18.61 11.02
CA SER A 184 -9.13 -18.50 9.68
C SER A 184 -7.61 -18.47 9.58
N MET A 185 -6.88 -18.15 10.63
CA MET A 185 -5.43 -18.16 10.65
C MET A 185 -4.85 -19.59 10.69
N LYS A 186 -3.61 -19.76 10.21
CA LYS A 186 -2.89 -21.02 10.38
C LYS A 186 -2.83 -21.44 11.86
N PRO A 187 -2.89 -22.75 12.17
CA PRO A 187 -2.82 -23.23 13.56
C PRO A 187 -1.62 -22.68 14.34
N LYS A 188 -0.45 -22.58 13.68
CA LYS A 188 0.78 -22.03 14.26
C LYS A 188 0.64 -20.54 14.61
N THR A 189 -0.06 -19.76 13.78
CA THR A 189 -0.29 -18.32 14.04
C THR A 189 -1.17 -18.14 15.28
N ARG A 190 -2.31 -18.85 15.36
CA ARG A 190 -3.18 -18.84 16.54
C ARG A 190 -2.44 -19.25 17.81
N TYR A 191 -1.65 -20.33 17.71
CA TYR A 191 -0.84 -20.79 18.84
C TYR A 191 0.14 -19.71 19.31
N ASN A 192 0.83 -19.04 18.40
CA ASN A 192 1.82 -18.01 18.71
C ASN A 192 1.18 -16.75 19.32
N ILE A 193 -0.01 -16.34 18.86
CA ILE A 193 -0.78 -15.26 19.50
C ILE A 193 -1.09 -15.62 20.95
N GLY A 194 -1.67 -16.80 21.19
CA GLY A 194 -1.96 -17.26 22.54
C GLY A 194 -0.71 -17.51 23.42
N LEU A 195 0.41 -17.94 22.80
CA LEU A 195 1.69 -18.08 23.48
C LEU A 195 2.20 -16.73 23.99
N ALA A 196 2.20 -15.71 23.15
CA ALA A 196 2.65 -14.38 23.53
C ALA A 196 1.85 -13.82 24.72
N GLN A 197 0.53 -13.96 24.69
CA GLN A 197 -0.34 -13.57 25.82
C GLN A 197 0.00 -14.32 27.11
N ARG A 198 0.12 -15.66 27.06
CA ARG A 198 0.48 -16.47 28.22
C ARG A 198 1.87 -16.17 28.78
N LYS A 199 2.78 -15.71 27.93
CA LYS A 199 4.14 -15.28 28.31
C LYS A 199 4.21 -13.83 28.80
N GLY A 200 3.09 -13.13 28.92
CA GLY A 200 3.03 -11.79 29.48
C GLY A 200 3.47 -10.68 28.50
N VAL A 201 3.43 -10.94 27.19
CA VAL A 201 3.64 -9.86 26.21
C VAL A 201 2.41 -8.95 26.21
N VAL A 202 2.65 -7.65 26.44
CA VAL A 202 1.62 -6.59 26.47
C VAL A 202 1.89 -5.60 25.38
N VAL A 203 0.86 -5.22 24.63
CA VAL A 203 0.94 -4.18 23.60
C VAL A 203 0.36 -2.88 24.13
N ARG A 204 1.10 -1.78 23.96
CA ARG A 204 0.68 -0.44 24.38
C ARG A 204 0.73 0.50 23.18
N GLU A 205 -0.25 1.41 23.08
CA GLU A 205 -0.19 2.55 22.16
C GLU A 205 0.68 3.63 22.81
N MET A 206 1.65 4.13 22.05
CA MET A 206 2.62 5.14 22.50
C MET A 206 2.53 6.39 21.63
N GLY A 207 2.93 7.51 22.20
CA GLY A 207 3.00 8.78 21.50
C GLY A 207 4.38 9.08 20.86
N PRO A 208 4.58 10.30 20.37
CA PRO A 208 5.86 10.75 19.76
C PRO A 208 7.07 10.62 20.69
N GLU A 209 6.88 10.61 22.00
CA GLU A 209 7.93 10.41 23.01
C GLU A 209 8.62 9.05 22.88
N ALA A 210 7.94 8.07 22.28
CA ALA A 210 8.50 6.74 22.04
C ALA A 210 9.23 6.58 20.69
N LEU A 211 9.40 7.68 19.93
CA LEU A 211 10.10 7.61 18.63
C LEU A 211 11.56 7.13 18.76
N GLY A 212 12.26 7.50 19.80
CA GLY A 212 13.62 7.00 20.04
C GLY A 212 13.64 5.47 20.20
N LEU A 213 12.72 4.94 21.03
CA LEU A 213 12.55 3.50 21.21
C LEU A 213 12.19 2.77 19.91
N TRP A 214 11.24 3.35 19.15
CA TRP A 214 10.90 2.82 17.83
C TRP A 214 12.11 2.76 16.91
N TYR A 215 12.88 3.85 16.86
CA TYR A 215 14.00 3.96 15.94
C TYR A 215 15.15 3.00 16.26
N GLU A 216 15.41 2.73 17.53
CA GLU A 216 16.36 1.69 17.97
C GLU A 216 15.96 0.31 17.45
N LEU A 217 14.69 -0.10 17.65
CA LEU A 217 14.16 -1.37 17.12
C LEU A 217 14.22 -1.41 15.59
N TYR A 218 13.94 -0.27 14.92
CA TYR A 218 13.97 -0.17 13.47
C TYR A 218 15.39 -0.35 12.92
N LEU A 219 16.37 0.29 13.53
CA LEU A 219 17.79 0.12 13.18
C LEU A 219 18.27 -1.33 13.42
N GLU A 220 17.86 -1.94 14.52
CA GLU A 220 18.18 -3.35 14.81
C GLU A 220 17.60 -4.29 13.75
N THR A 221 16.34 -4.07 13.36
CA THR A 221 15.68 -4.82 12.30
C THR A 221 16.37 -4.64 10.95
N ALA A 222 16.74 -3.41 10.60
CA ALA A 222 17.42 -3.10 9.35
C ALA A 222 18.81 -3.74 9.25
N ARG A 223 19.59 -3.66 10.32
CA ARG A 223 20.92 -4.32 10.36
C ARG A 223 20.81 -5.83 10.20
N ARG A 224 19.84 -6.45 10.87
CA ARG A 224 19.59 -7.88 10.77
C ARG A 224 19.19 -8.34 9.38
N ASN A 225 18.42 -7.53 8.66
CA ASN A 225 17.84 -7.87 7.37
C ASN A 225 18.57 -7.24 6.16
N GLY A 226 19.65 -6.44 6.41
CA GLY A 226 20.38 -5.77 5.33
C GLY A 226 19.57 -4.70 4.60
N LEU A 227 18.63 -4.02 5.28
CA LEU A 227 17.73 -3.04 4.67
C LEU A 227 18.29 -1.63 4.75
N HIS A 228 17.98 -0.82 3.73
CA HIS A 228 18.14 0.63 3.81
C HIS A 228 17.10 1.22 4.78
N VAL A 229 17.52 2.22 5.54
CA VAL A 229 16.69 2.83 6.58
C VAL A 229 16.32 4.27 6.25
N ASN A 230 15.08 4.64 6.53
CA ASN A 230 14.72 6.03 6.67
C ASN A 230 15.38 6.59 7.94
N ASN A 231 15.76 7.88 7.91
CA ASN A 231 16.24 8.55 9.12
C ASN A 231 15.09 8.81 10.11
N ILE A 232 15.42 9.16 11.35
CA ILE A 232 14.42 9.42 12.38
C ILE A 232 13.48 10.57 12.01
N HIS A 233 13.96 11.58 11.28
CA HIS A 233 13.16 12.73 10.83
C HIS A 233 12.00 12.34 9.93
N TYR A 234 12.11 11.21 9.24
CA TYR A 234 10.99 10.67 8.48
C TYR A 234 9.80 10.32 9.40
N PHE A 235 10.06 9.64 10.50
CA PHE A 235 9.02 9.22 11.46
C PHE A 235 8.52 10.40 12.30
N GLU A 236 9.39 11.36 12.63
CA GLU A 236 8.99 12.63 13.21
C GLU A 236 8.02 13.38 12.31
N SER A 237 8.28 13.41 10.99
CA SER A 237 7.38 14.01 10.00
C SER A 237 6.01 13.34 9.95
N VAL A 238 5.94 12.03 10.14
CA VAL A 238 4.66 11.29 10.19
C VAL A 238 3.81 11.79 11.37
N PHE A 239 4.37 11.89 12.57
CA PHE A 239 3.65 12.41 13.73
C PHE A 239 3.33 13.91 13.62
N ALA A 240 4.30 14.73 13.19
CA ALA A 240 4.10 16.16 13.02
C ALA A 240 2.98 16.45 12.01
N SER A 241 2.94 15.72 10.91
CA SER A 241 1.88 15.85 9.91
C SER A 241 0.50 15.52 10.47
N ARG A 242 0.40 14.52 11.35
CA ARG A 242 -0.85 14.19 12.03
C ARG A 242 -1.32 15.29 12.96
N MET A 243 -0.41 15.91 13.71
CA MET A 243 -0.73 17.03 14.61
C MET A 243 -1.15 18.29 13.85
N GLN A 244 -0.60 18.52 12.68
CA GLN A 244 -0.86 19.69 11.84
C GLN A 244 -2.10 19.51 10.94
N CYS A 245 -2.51 18.29 10.69
CA CYS A 245 -3.64 17.98 9.83
C CYS A 245 -4.85 17.61 10.70
N PRO A 246 -5.89 18.45 10.72
CA PRO A 246 -7.13 18.12 11.41
C PRO A 246 -7.98 17.12 10.61
N ASP A 247 -7.43 16.47 9.57
CA ASP A 247 -8.14 15.43 8.82
C ASP A 247 -8.61 14.35 9.81
N PRO A 248 -9.90 14.34 10.19
CA PRO A 248 -10.41 13.42 11.19
C PRO A 248 -10.34 11.96 10.71
N GLU A 249 -10.11 11.74 9.42
CA GLU A 249 -10.19 10.44 8.77
C GLU A 249 -8.86 9.68 8.76
N VAL A 250 -7.72 10.37 9.05
CA VAL A 250 -6.41 9.72 9.16
C VAL A 250 -5.93 9.71 10.61
N SER A 251 -5.66 8.51 11.13
CA SER A 251 -5.08 8.31 12.46
C SER A 251 -3.75 7.57 12.36
N VAL A 252 -2.77 8.05 13.14
CA VAL A 252 -1.43 7.43 13.24
C VAL A 252 -1.28 6.85 14.65
N LYS A 253 -0.97 5.56 14.74
CA LYS A 253 -0.74 4.86 16.00
C LYS A 253 0.63 4.20 16.00
N LEU A 254 1.40 4.44 17.03
CA LEU A 254 2.62 3.69 17.34
C LEU A 254 2.28 2.63 18.38
N LEU A 255 2.22 1.37 17.96
CA LEU A 255 1.98 0.24 18.86
C LEU A 255 3.31 -0.41 19.22
N VAL A 256 3.53 -0.67 20.49
CA VAL A 256 4.77 -1.29 21.00
C VAL A 256 4.43 -2.49 21.89
N ALA A 257 5.02 -3.63 21.58
CA ALA A 257 4.92 -4.85 22.36
C ALA A 257 6.05 -4.92 23.39
N PHE A 258 5.69 -5.06 24.66
CA PHE A 258 6.61 -5.14 25.80
C PHE A 258 6.55 -6.49 26.48
N HIS A 259 7.65 -6.89 27.08
CA HIS A 259 7.71 -7.94 28.09
C HIS A 259 8.58 -7.45 29.25
N GLU A 260 8.03 -7.41 30.46
CA GLU A 260 8.72 -6.88 31.66
C GLU A 260 9.35 -5.49 31.39
N ASP A 261 8.57 -4.58 30.80
CA ASP A 261 8.95 -3.22 30.40
C ASP A 261 10.06 -3.11 29.32
N LYS A 262 10.52 -4.25 28.77
CA LYS A 262 11.46 -4.27 27.63
C LYS A 262 10.67 -4.24 26.32
N PRO A 263 10.95 -3.29 25.41
CA PRO A 263 10.32 -3.26 24.11
C PRO A 263 10.89 -4.39 23.22
N LEU A 264 10.03 -5.17 22.62
CA LEU A 264 10.40 -6.33 21.80
C LEU A 264 10.00 -6.20 20.34
N ALA A 265 8.93 -5.47 20.06
CA ALA A 265 8.47 -5.19 18.71
C ALA A 265 7.65 -3.91 18.69
N ALA A 266 7.63 -3.22 17.56
CA ALA A 266 6.83 -2.01 17.38
C ALA A 266 6.34 -1.89 15.94
N MET A 267 5.26 -1.13 15.75
CA MET A 267 4.72 -0.83 14.42
C MET A 267 4.08 0.54 14.34
N PHE A 268 4.14 1.13 13.14
CA PHE A 268 3.25 2.20 12.74
C PHE A 268 2.02 1.62 12.08
N LEU A 269 0.86 1.86 12.67
CA LEU A 269 -0.45 1.56 12.13
C LEU A 269 -1.09 2.89 11.71
N ILE A 270 -1.44 3.00 10.43
CA ILE A 270 -2.15 4.17 9.92
C ILE A 270 -3.56 3.75 9.53
N ILE A 271 -4.54 4.46 10.06
CA ILE A 271 -5.95 4.28 9.72
C ILE A 271 -6.32 5.40 8.77
N SER A 272 -6.88 5.04 7.61
CA SER A 272 -7.39 5.97 6.61
C SER A 272 -8.72 5.44 6.07
N ALA A 273 -9.76 6.26 6.12
CA ALA A 273 -11.13 5.85 5.80
C ALA A 273 -11.49 4.54 6.53
N HIS A 274 -11.80 3.49 5.79
CA HIS A 274 -12.23 2.20 6.32
C HIS A 274 -11.09 1.17 6.47
N ARG A 275 -9.82 1.54 6.19
CA ARG A 275 -8.67 0.63 6.17
C ARG A 275 -7.62 1.04 7.20
N ALA A 276 -7.09 0.05 7.90
CA ALA A 276 -5.90 0.20 8.74
C ALA A 276 -4.71 -0.47 8.06
N THR A 277 -3.63 0.27 7.84
CA THR A 277 -2.44 -0.20 7.14
C THR A 277 -1.27 -0.36 8.10
N TYR A 278 -0.67 -1.55 8.17
CA TYR A 278 0.60 -1.84 8.83
C TYR A 278 1.76 -1.29 8.01
N LEU A 279 2.09 0.00 8.20
CA LEU A 279 3.00 0.70 7.29
C LEU A 279 4.48 0.40 7.55
N TYR A 280 4.88 0.31 8.81
CA TYR A 280 6.25 -0.01 9.23
C TYR A 280 6.25 -0.91 10.45
N GLY A 281 7.18 -1.88 10.48
CA GLY A 281 7.38 -2.78 11.59
C GLY A 281 8.84 -2.96 11.95
N ALA A 282 9.07 -3.16 13.25
CA ALA A 282 10.38 -3.40 13.81
C ALA A 282 10.32 -4.44 14.93
N SER A 283 11.40 -5.18 15.14
CA SER A 283 11.48 -6.16 16.22
C SER A 283 12.91 -6.37 16.70
N ALA A 284 13.07 -6.53 18.00
CA ALA A 284 14.32 -6.91 18.61
C ALA A 284 14.76 -8.32 18.21
N THR A 285 16.05 -8.57 18.26
CA THR A 285 16.63 -9.90 18.08
C THR A 285 16.40 -10.77 19.33
N VAL A 286 16.43 -10.15 20.50
CA VAL A 286 16.14 -10.79 21.77
C VAL A 286 14.64 -11.00 21.98
N GLY A 287 14.25 -11.99 22.79
CA GLY A 287 12.85 -12.21 23.14
C GLY A 287 11.94 -12.74 22.00
N ARG A 288 12.49 -13.13 20.85
CA ARG A 288 11.71 -13.65 19.70
C ARG A 288 10.88 -14.89 20.04
N HIS A 289 11.35 -15.72 21.00
CA HIS A 289 10.64 -16.91 21.49
C HIS A 289 9.34 -16.56 22.27
N LEU A 290 9.16 -15.29 22.65
CA LEU A 290 7.94 -14.76 23.26
C LEU A 290 6.87 -14.37 22.23
N MET A 291 7.18 -14.48 20.95
CA MET A 291 6.29 -14.18 19.81
C MET A 291 5.68 -12.75 19.83
N PRO A 292 6.46 -11.68 20.15
CA PRO A 292 5.91 -10.33 20.34
C PRO A 292 5.27 -9.76 19.07
N THR A 293 5.78 -10.09 17.88
CA THR A 293 5.20 -9.64 16.61
C THR A 293 3.81 -10.21 16.35
N TYR A 294 3.51 -11.42 16.84
CA TYR A 294 2.17 -12.00 16.71
C TYR A 294 1.17 -11.32 17.64
N ALA A 295 1.57 -10.99 18.88
CA ALA A 295 0.75 -10.20 19.78
C ALA A 295 0.48 -8.79 19.20
N LEU A 296 1.52 -8.19 18.62
CA LEU A 296 1.46 -6.85 18.03
C LEU A 296 0.48 -6.80 16.86
N GLN A 297 0.59 -7.72 15.90
CA GLN A 297 -0.32 -7.81 14.75
C GLN A 297 -1.78 -8.06 15.17
N TRP A 298 -2.00 -8.98 16.12
CA TRP A 298 -3.34 -9.24 16.62
C TRP A 298 -3.95 -8.03 17.32
N CYS A 299 -3.18 -7.35 18.17
CA CYS A 299 -3.61 -6.11 18.82
C CYS A 299 -3.91 -5.01 17.81
N ALA A 300 -3.11 -4.90 16.73
CA ALA A 300 -3.34 -3.92 15.67
C ALA A 300 -4.67 -4.18 14.93
N MET A 301 -4.99 -5.44 14.59
CA MET A 301 -6.27 -5.81 13.97
C MET A 301 -7.46 -5.47 14.88
N GLN A 302 -7.37 -5.78 16.18
CA GLN A 302 -8.40 -5.43 17.16
C GLN A 302 -8.53 -3.90 17.33
N THR A 303 -7.41 -3.17 17.26
CA THR A 303 -7.40 -1.70 17.33
C THR A 303 -8.07 -1.10 16.10
N ALA A 304 -7.77 -1.62 14.91
CA ALA A 304 -8.41 -1.22 13.65
C ALA A 304 -9.93 -1.46 13.70
N LYS A 305 -10.33 -2.65 14.13
CA LYS A 305 -11.75 -3.03 14.26
C LYS A 305 -12.51 -2.12 15.22
N ARG A 306 -11.92 -1.82 16.41
CA ARG A 306 -12.50 -0.86 17.36
C ARG A 306 -12.61 0.56 16.81
N ALA A 307 -11.72 0.94 15.88
CA ALA A 307 -11.77 2.22 15.18
C ALA A 307 -12.79 2.23 14.02
N GLY A 308 -13.53 1.13 13.78
CA GLY A 308 -14.53 1.04 12.72
C GLY A 308 -13.98 0.62 11.35
N CYS A 309 -12.73 0.18 11.26
CA CYS A 309 -12.18 -0.30 10.00
C CYS A 309 -12.84 -1.61 9.58
N SER A 310 -13.11 -1.74 8.29
CA SER A 310 -13.55 -2.99 7.65
C SER A 310 -12.37 -3.83 7.14
N GLU A 311 -11.19 -3.24 6.99
CA GLU A 311 -10.02 -3.85 6.40
C GLU A 311 -8.75 -3.60 7.20
N TYR A 312 -7.89 -4.62 7.25
CA TYR A 312 -6.54 -4.51 7.77
C TYR A 312 -5.54 -4.94 6.71
N ASP A 313 -4.72 -4.02 6.27
CA ASP A 313 -3.72 -4.20 5.22
C ASP A 313 -2.35 -4.48 5.85
N LEU A 314 -1.79 -5.66 5.57
CA LEU A 314 -0.44 -6.05 6.02
C LEU A 314 0.67 -5.32 5.25
N PHE A 315 0.31 -4.54 4.24
CA PHE A 315 1.22 -3.80 3.38
C PHE A 315 2.25 -4.73 2.73
N GLY A 316 3.53 -4.42 2.66
CA GLY A 316 4.52 -5.26 2.00
C GLY A 316 4.63 -6.67 2.60
N VAL A 317 4.24 -7.68 1.85
CA VAL A 317 4.47 -9.09 2.15
C VAL A 317 5.38 -9.71 1.09
N ALA A 318 6.04 -10.83 1.44
CA ALA A 318 6.86 -11.53 0.45
C ALA A 318 5.98 -12.14 -0.65
N PRO A 319 6.47 -12.15 -1.91
CA PRO A 319 5.80 -12.83 -3.00
C PRO A 319 5.48 -14.29 -2.66
N ASN A 320 4.39 -14.80 -3.19
CA ASN A 320 3.96 -16.18 -2.99
C ASN A 320 4.98 -17.26 -3.41
N SER A 321 6.00 -16.87 -4.16
CA SER A 321 7.05 -17.76 -4.67
C SER A 321 8.16 -18.06 -3.65
N ASP A 322 8.18 -17.41 -2.47
CA ASP A 322 9.19 -17.66 -1.44
C ASP A 322 8.64 -18.56 -0.33
N PRO A 323 8.95 -19.88 -0.34
CA PRO A 323 8.50 -20.81 0.69
C PRO A 323 9.15 -20.57 2.06
N SER A 324 10.23 -19.79 2.13
CA SER A 324 10.99 -19.52 3.36
C SER A 324 10.39 -18.39 4.21
N HIS A 325 9.48 -17.58 3.65
CA HIS A 325 8.93 -16.43 4.35
C HIS A 325 8.08 -16.84 5.57
N PRO A 326 8.31 -16.27 6.78
CA PRO A 326 7.62 -16.65 8.01
C PRO A 326 6.11 -16.34 8.03
N ILE A 327 5.64 -15.48 7.10
CA ILE A 327 4.21 -15.34 6.78
C ILE A 327 3.99 -16.18 5.53
N PRO A 328 3.54 -17.44 5.66
CA PRO A 328 3.44 -18.29 4.49
C PRO A 328 2.26 -17.86 3.64
N CYS A 329 2.55 -17.32 2.49
CA CYS A 329 1.60 -17.24 1.39
C CYS A 329 1.37 -18.61 0.72
N ALA A 330 2.01 -19.67 1.21
CA ALA A 330 2.20 -20.92 0.52
C ALA A 330 1.11 -21.99 0.71
N ASP A 331 -0.02 -21.71 1.32
CA ASP A 331 -1.09 -22.71 1.41
C ASP A 331 -2.43 -22.15 0.90
N ARG A 332 -2.59 -22.16 -0.42
CA ARG A 332 -3.77 -21.64 -1.10
C ARG A 332 -5.06 -22.39 -0.82
N LYS A 333 -4.99 -23.65 -0.45
CA LYS A 333 -6.16 -24.44 -0.04
C LYS A 333 -6.67 -24.08 1.35
N MET A 334 -5.89 -23.30 2.15
CA MET A 334 -6.20 -22.99 3.54
C MET A 334 -5.94 -21.54 3.98
N HIS A 335 -5.84 -20.59 3.05
CA HIS A 335 -5.77 -19.17 3.40
C HIS A 335 -7.15 -18.56 3.47
N PRO A 336 -7.68 -18.42 4.66
CA PRO A 336 -8.93 -17.71 4.89
C PRO A 336 -8.82 -16.19 4.70
N TRP A 337 -7.61 -15.65 4.59
CA TRP A 337 -7.36 -14.30 4.14
C TRP A 337 -7.75 -14.05 2.68
N ARG A 338 -7.98 -15.13 1.91
CA ARG A 338 -8.41 -15.08 0.50
C ARG A 338 -9.90 -15.20 0.27
N SER A 339 -10.69 -15.63 1.27
CA SER A 339 -12.13 -15.81 1.05
C SER A 339 -12.92 -14.50 1.04
N ALA A 340 -12.28 -13.35 1.28
CA ALA A 340 -12.94 -12.06 1.30
C ALA A 340 -12.07 -10.87 0.90
N GLY A 341 -10.80 -11.05 0.56
CA GLY A 341 -9.93 -9.98 0.12
C GLY A 341 -9.08 -10.43 -1.07
N ALA A 342 -9.12 -9.68 -2.15
CA ALA A 342 -8.19 -9.86 -3.25
C ALA A 342 -6.75 -9.73 -2.74
N ALA A 343 -5.88 -10.68 -3.09
CA ALA A 343 -4.46 -10.41 -3.04
C ALA A 343 -4.19 -9.40 -4.16
N TYR A 344 -3.95 -8.16 -3.80
CA TYR A 344 -3.54 -7.15 -4.75
C TYR A 344 -2.04 -7.31 -4.94
N GLU A 345 -1.64 -7.89 -6.05
CA GLU A 345 -0.35 -7.58 -6.63
C GLU A 345 -0.49 -6.18 -7.18
N THR A 346 0.32 -5.23 -6.71
CA THR A 346 0.31 -3.92 -7.34
C THR A 346 0.69 -4.13 -8.79
N ALA A 347 -0.26 -3.83 -9.66
CA ALA A 347 -0.05 -3.94 -11.07
C ALA A 347 1.22 -3.17 -11.43
N ASP A 348 1.86 -3.66 -12.42
CA ASP A 348 3.07 -3.14 -12.99
C ASP A 348 3.14 -1.62 -13.06
N VAL A 349 4.30 -1.08 -12.73
CA VAL A 349 4.58 0.34 -12.83
C VAL A 349 4.84 0.69 -14.29
N TYR A 350 4.08 1.62 -14.84
CA TYR A 350 4.25 2.09 -16.20
C TYR A 350 4.75 3.54 -16.23
N GLU A 351 5.76 3.78 -17.02
CA GLU A 351 6.31 5.13 -17.26
C GLU A 351 5.97 5.54 -18.69
N PRO A 352 5.10 6.53 -18.92
CA PRO A 352 4.97 7.14 -20.24
C PRO A 352 6.21 7.98 -20.54
N GLU A 353 6.99 7.63 -21.56
CA GLU A 353 8.09 8.47 -22.04
C GLU A 353 7.52 9.61 -22.91
N TRP A 354 7.81 10.83 -22.49
CA TRP A 354 7.54 12.03 -23.27
C TRP A 354 8.82 12.42 -24.01
N ARG A 355 8.84 12.22 -25.32
CA ARG A 355 9.84 12.82 -26.20
C ARG A 355 9.42 14.19 -26.70
#